data_7ec4cf94fbd4251ca54224a85d1ef5c3
#
_entry.id   7ec4cf94fbd4251ca54224a85d1ef5c3
#
_cell.length_a   1.000
_cell.length_b   1.000
_cell.length_c   1.000
_cell.angle_alpha   90.00
_cell.angle_beta   90.00
_cell.angle_gamma   90.00
#
_symmetry.space_group_name_H-M   'P 1'
#
loop_
_entity.id
_entity.type
_entity.pdbx_description
1 polymer ?
#
loop_
_entity_poly.entity_id
_entity_poly.type
_entity_poly.pdbx_seq_one_letter_code
_entity_poly.pdbx_strand_id
1 'polypeptide(L)'
;MPEYFIFFVLLIAALSHAICHSLLKHNNNPLGLLGITSLCEILIFTPLVFYVPLPTPYLWSLIILSALLHGLYRMLVLYSYRFGDLSFVYPISRGGSSLLLAIISTIYLTDKISLFGFLAILIICFGLFLISYSKKNKFNRIGFILALLTALMIASYTLVDGIGIRQSENAYTYLYWMLLLNGTPALIASLMFKNIGLRKINKDLLIKGISFGILAP
;
A
#
# COMPACT_ATOMS: atom_id res chain seq x y z
N MET A 1 -21.90 13.43 4.76
CA MET A 1 -21.04 14.26 3.89
C MET A 1 -21.58 14.15 2.47
N PRO A 2 -21.53 15.23 1.65
CA PRO A 2 -21.97 15.13 0.26
C PRO A 2 -21.14 14.09 -0.49
N GLU A 3 -21.77 13.27 -1.32
CA GLU A 3 -21.10 12.20 -2.11
C GLU A 3 -19.95 12.74 -2.95
N TYR A 4 -20.11 13.95 -3.51
CA TYR A 4 -19.07 14.64 -4.27
C TYR A 4 -17.80 14.91 -3.47
N PHE A 5 -17.91 15.22 -2.16
CA PHE A 5 -16.74 15.44 -1.30
C PHE A 5 -15.93 14.16 -1.14
N ILE A 6 -16.59 13.03 -0.90
CA ILE A 6 -15.94 11.72 -0.80
C ILE A 6 -15.23 11.38 -2.11
N PHE A 7 -15.90 11.63 -3.25
CA PHE A 7 -15.30 11.39 -4.58
C PHE A 7 -14.03 12.22 -4.79
N PHE A 8 -14.02 13.50 -4.45
CA PHE A 8 -12.83 14.36 -4.57
C PHE A 8 -11.69 13.90 -3.66
N VAL A 9 -12.00 13.50 -2.43
CA VAL A 9 -10.99 12.97 -1.49
C VAL A 9 -10.36 11.70 -2.05
N LEU A 10 -11.15 10.77 -2.57
CA LEU A 10 -10.66 9.54 -3.19
C LEU A 10 -9.81 9.82 -4.44
N LEU A 11 -10.19 10.82 -5.25
CA LEU A 11 -9.41 11.21 -6.42
C LEU A 11 -8.05 11.78 -6.02
N ILE A 12 -8.00 12.66 -5.01
CA ILE A 12 -6.75 13.21 -4.47
C ILE A 12 -5.88 12.08 -3.91
N ALA A 13 -6.45 11.16 -3.15
CA ALA A 13 -5.74 10.01 -2.62
C ALA A 13 -5.15 9.12 -3.74
N ALA A 14 -5.92 8.87 -4.81
CA ALA A 14 -5.44 8.10 -5.95
C ALA A 14 -4.29 8.80 -6.69
N LEU A 15 -4.38 10.12 -6.89
CA LEU A 15 -3.32 10.95 -7.48
C LEU A 15 -2.06 10.94 -6.61
N SER A 16 -2.20 11.18 -5.31
CA SER A 16 -1.08 11.12 -4.34
C SER A 16 -0.37 9.78 -4.42
N HIS A 17 -1.14 8.69 -4.44
CA HIS A 17 -0.60 7.34 -4.52
C HIS A 17 0.16 7.09 -5.84
N ALA A 18 -0.35 7.56 -6.98
CA ALA A 18 0.32 7.46 -8.27
C ALA A 18 1.64 8.24 -8.30
N ILE A 19 1.66 9.46 -7.74
CA ILE A 19 2.87 10.27 -7.59
C ILE A 19 3.89 9.53 -6.73
N CYS A 20 3.48 8.97 -5.61
CA CYS A 20 4.33 8.22 -4.71
C CYS A 20 5.00 7.01 -5.40
N HIS A 21 4.24 6.22 -6.14
CA HIS A 21 4.81 5.09 -6.90
C HIS A 21 5.77 5.55 -8.01
N SER A 22 5.48 6.68 -8.66
CA SER A 22 6.40 7.28 -9.64
C SER A 22 7.71 7.73 -8.99
N LEU A 23 7.66 8.40 -7.85
CA LEU A 23 8.84 8.80 -7.07
C LEU A 23 9.66 7.58 -6.63
N LEU A 24 9.01 6.53 -6.18
CA LEU A 24 9.66 5.29 -5.77
C LEU A 24 10.39 4.62 -6.93
N LYS A 25 9.76 4.53 -8.12
CA LYS A 25 10.35 3.92 -9.32
C LYS A 25 11.58 4.67 -9.81
N HIS A 26 11.53 6.00 -9.80
CA HIS A 26 12.60 6.84 -10.40
C HIS A 26 13.66 7.29 -9.38
N ASN A 27 13.61 6.82 -8.14
CA ASN A 27 14.59 7.19 -7.13
C ASN A 27 15.80 6.27 -7.16
N ASN A 28 17.01 6.86 -7.05
CA ASN A 28 18.27 6.12 -7.00
C ASN A 28 18.46 5.36 -5.67
N ASN A 29 17.74 5.78 -4.60
CA ASN A 29 17.75 5.11 -3.30
C ASN A 29 16.32 4.89 -2.81
N PRO A 30 15.55 3.98 -3.44
CA PRO A 30 14.14 3.79 -3.12
C PRO A 30 13.92 3.22 -1.72
N LEU A 31 14.87 2.46 -1.18
CA LEU A 31 14.79 1.96 0.19
C LEU A 31 15.01 3.07 1.22
N GLY A 32 15.89 4.03 0.94
CA GLY A 32 16.07 5.22 1.76
C GLY A 32 14.82 6.13 1.74
N LEU A 33 14.19 6.25 0.57
CA LEU A 33 12.92 6.96 0.41
C LEU A 33 11.84 6.34 1.31
N LEU A 34 11.65 5.01 1.25
CA LEU A 34 10.70 4.30 2.11
C LEU A 34 11.03 4.47 3.61
N GLY A 35 12.33 4.47 3.98
CA GLY A 35 12.74 4.69 5.37
C GLY A 35 12.36 6.07 5.90
N ILE A 36 12.54 7.14 5.10
CA ILE A 36 12.14 8.50 5.47
C ILE A 36 10.61 8.59 5.56
N THR A 37 9.89 8.02 4.59
CA THR A 37 8.43 7.96 4.61
C THR A 37 7.92 7.29 5.89
N SER A 38 8.49 6.15 6.25
CA SER A 38 8.13 5.42 7.47
C SER A 38 8.40 6.23 8.74
N LEU A 39 9.48 7.01 8.78
CA LEU A 39 9.73 7.94 9.88
C LEU A 39 8.65 9.03 9.97
N CYS A 40 8.24 9.59 8.82
CA CYS A 40 7.16 10.58 8.79
C CYS A 40 5.82 9.96 9.26
N GLU A 41 5.49 8.74 8.82
CA GLU A 41 4.31 8.01 9.28
C GLU A 41 4.32 7.85 10.82
N ILE A 42 5.42 7.37 11.39
CA ILE A 42 5.58 7.20 12.83
C ILE A 42 5.42 8.54 13.56
N LEU A 43 6.07 9.60 13.10
CA LEU A 43 6.00 10.92 13.73
C LEU A 43 4.59 11.53 13.67
N ILE A 44 3.87 11.34 12.59
CA ILE A 44 2.49 11.84 12.40
C ILE A 44 1.51 11.07 13.30
N PHE A 45 1.61 9.74 13.35
CA PHE A 45 0.63 8.90 14.05
C PHE A 45 0.96 8.70 15.53
N THR A 46 2.21 8.89 15.99
CA THR A 46 2.56 8.81 17.41
C THR A 46 1.69 9.68 18.31
N PRO A 47 1.46 10.98 18.06
CA PRO A 47 0.58 11.77 18.91
C PRO A 47 -0.87 11.32 18.87
N LEU A 48 -1.35 10.75 17.76
CA LEU A 48 -2.75 10.36 17.60
C LEU A 48 -3.13 9.11 18.39
N VAL A 49 -2.17 8.20 18.64
CA VAL A 49 -2.46 6.99 19.44
C VAL A 49 -2.75 7.30 20.91
N PHE A 50 -2.36 8.47 21.42
CA PHE A 50 -2.70 8.89 22.78
C PHE A 50 -4.16 9.34 22.95
N TYR A 51 -4.88 9.58 21.84
CA TYR A 51 -6.30 9.97 21.86
C TYR A 51 -7.25 8.79 21.71
N VAL A 52 -6.74 7.56 21.57
CA VAL A 52 -7.54 6.35 21.43
C VAL A 52 -7.17 5.31 22.48
N PRO A 53 -8.10 4.43 22.88
CA PRO A 53 -7.79 3.36 23.82
C PRO A 53 -6.73 2.39 23.26
N LEU A 54 -6.10 1.64 24.16
CA LEU A 54 -5.19 0.57 23.77
C LEU A 54 -5.95 -0.56 23.07
N PRO A 55 -5.41 -1.12 21.98
CA PRO A 55 -6.00 -2.26 21.32
C PRO A 55 -6.10 -3.49 22.25
N THR A 56 -7.13 -4.28 22.07
CA THR A 56 -7.23 -5.59 22.72
C THR A 56 -6.15 -6.54 22.20
N PRO A 57 -5.82 -7.63 22.93
CA PRO A 57 -4.82 -8.62 22.46
C PRO A 57 -5.14 -9.17 21.06
N TYR A 58 -6.42 -9.37 20.75
CA TYR A 58 -6.85 -9.79 19.42
C TYR A 58 -6.57 -8.72 18.35
N LEU A 59 -6.91 -7.47 18.62
CA LEU A 59 -6.61 -6.37 17.69
C LEU A 59 -5.11 -6.17 17.49
N TRP A 60 -4.29 -6.36 18.54
CA TRP A 60 -2.84 -6.33 18.41
C TRP A 60 -2.34 -7.39 17.43
N SER A 61 -2.88 -8.60 17.46
CA SER A 61 -2.49 -9.66 16.52
C SER A 61 -2.78 -9.27 15.07
N LEU A 62 -3.93 -8.63 14.80
CA LEU A 62 -4.29 -8.13 13.47
C LEU A 62 -3.42 -6.95 13.03
N ILE A 63 -3.14 -6.00 13.92
CA ILE A 63 -2.27 -4.85 13.65
C ILE A 63 -0.84 -5.29 13.29
N ILE A 64 -0.27 -6.22 14.06
CA ILE A 64 1.06 -6.76 13.80
C ILE A 64 1.08 -7.52 12.47
N LEU A 65 0.09 -8.36 12.21
CA LEU A 65 -0.05 -9.08 10.94
C LEU A 65 -0.15 -8.11 9.76
N SER A 66 -0.99 -7.09 9.87
CA SER A 66 -1.14 -6.04 8.86
C SER A 66 0.19 -5.32 8.61
N ALA A 67 0.90 -4.89 9.65
CA ALA A 67 2.19 -4.22 9.52
C ALA A 67 3.23 -5.09 8.81
N LEU A 68 3.28 -6.40 9.09
CA LEU A 68 4.17 -7.33 8.40
C LEU A 68 3.80 -7.48 6.91
N LEU A 69 2.51 -7.62 6.60
CA LEU A 69 2.03 -7.72 5.21
C LEU A 69 2.32 -6.44 4.43
N HIS A 70 2.13 -5.26 5.03
CA HIS A 70 2.51 -3.98 4.43
C HIS A 70 4.01 -3.87 4.20
N GLY A 71 4.83 -4.33 5.14
CA GLY A 71 6.28 -4.37 4.96
C GLY A 71 6.69 -5.27 3.79
N LEU A 72 6.13 -6.47 3.68
CA LEU A 72 6.34 -7.37 2.56
C LEU A 72 5.86 -6.75 1.24
N TYR A 73 4.68 -6.15 1.24
CA TYR A 73 4.16 -5.41 0.10
C TYR A 73 5.14 -4.34 -0.39
N ARG A 74 5.63 -3.47 0.52
CA ARG A 74 6.57 -2.40 0.18
C ARG A 74 7.87 -2.94 -0.43
N MET A 75 8.39 -4.05 0.10
CA MET A 75 9.57 -4.71 -0.47
C MET A 75 9.29 -5.32 -1.83
N LEU A 76 8.17 -6.02 -2.01
CA LEU A 76 7.79 -6.61 -3.30
C LEU A 76 7.59 -5.54 -4.38
N VAL A 77 6.94 -4.42 -4.08
CA VAL A 77 6.81 -3.28 -4.99
C VAL A 77 8.19 -2.79 -5.42
N LEU A 78 9.09 -2.60 -4.48
CA LEU A 78 10.44 -2.12 -4.73
C LEU A 78 11.21 -3.06 -5.66
N TYR A 79 11.11 -4.38 -5.42
CA TYR A 79 11.72 -5.39 -6.29
C TYR A 79 11.00 -5.47 -7.65
N SER A 80 9.69 -5.41 -7.70
CA SER A 80 8.92 -5.46 -8.95
C SER A 80 9.34 -4.36 -9.91
N TYR A 81 9.59 -3.15 -9.39
CA TYR A 81 10.03 -2.02 -10.19
C TYR A 81 11.46 -2.13 -10.73
N ARG A 82 12.27 -3.07 -10.25
CA ARG A 82 13.58 -3.39 -10.85
C ARG A 82 13.44 -4.20 -12.13
N PHE A 83 12.39 -5.03 -12.22
CA PHE A 83 12.19 -5.99 -13.32
C PHE A 83 11.08 -5.59 -14.30
N GLY A 84 10.30 -4.55 -13.98
CA GLY A 84 9.21 -4.08 -14.83
C GLY A 84 8.99 -2.58 -14.74
N ASP A 85 8.40 -2.04 -15.79
CA ASP A 85 8.01 -0.62 -15.82
C ASP A 85 6.79 -0.35 -14.93
N LEU A 86 6.66 0.90 -14.48
CA LEU A 86 5.55 1.34 -13.67
C LEU A 86 4.21 1.06 -14.36
N SER A 87 4.14 1.34 -15.67
CA SER A 87 2.96 1.10 -16.51
C SER A 87 2.58 -0.37 -16.66
N PHE A 88 3.49 -1.29 -16.34
CA PHE A 88 3.25 -2.73 -16.34
C PHE A 88 2.94 -3.26 -14.93
N VAL A 89 3.82 -2.98 -13.99
CA VAL A 89 3.74 -3.53 -12.62
C VAL A 89 2.55 -2.98 -11.83
N TYR A 90 2.36 -1.65 -11.87
CA TYR A 90 1.34 -0.99 -11.05
C TYR A 90 -0.09 -1.42 -11.41
N PRO A 91 -0.51 -1.45 -12.70
CA PRO A 91 -1.85 -1.91 -13.07
C PRO A 91 -2.10 -3.37 -12.70
N ILE A 92 -1.11 -4.27 -12.88
CA ILE A 92 -1.24 -5.69 -12.52
C ILE A 92 -1.41 -5.84 -11.01
N SER A 93 -0.59 -5.16 -10.22
CA SER A 93 -0.68 -5.23 -8.76
C SER A 93 -2.01 -4.69 -8.24
N ARG A 94 -2.49 -3.56 -8.75
CA ARG A 94 -3.74 -2.92 -8.32
C ARG A 94 -4.98 -3.64 -8.84
N GLY A 95 -5.02 -3.96 -10.13
CA GLY A 95 -6.13 -4.71 -10.71
C GLY A 95 -6.24 -6.11 -10.13
N GLY A 96 -5.11 -6.80 -10.02
CA GLY A 96 -5.05 -8.13 -9.41
C GLY A 96 -5.50 -8.15 -7.95
N SER A 97 -5.08 -7.17 -7.15
CA SER A 97 -5.50 -7.08 -5.74
C SER A 97 -6.99 -6.80 -5.58
N SER A 98 -7.56 -5.91 -6.39
CA SER A 98 -9.00 -5.62 -6.36
C SER A 98 -9.84 -6.84 -6.72
N LEU A 99 -9.40 -7.61 -7.73
CA LEU A 99 -10.07 -8.84 -8.13
C LEU A 99 -9.97 -9.92 -7.04
N LEU A 100 -8.77 -10.14 -6.49
CA LEU A 100 -8.56 -11.10 -5.39
C LEU A 100 -9.40 -10.72 -4.17
N LEU A 101 -9.41 -9.44 -3.79
CA LEU A 101 -10.20 -8.97 -2.66
C LEU A 101 -11.71 -9.18 -2.89
N ALA A 102 -12.22 -8.90 -4.10
CA ALA A 102 -13.61 -9.13 -4.45
C ALA A 102 -13.99 -10.61 -4.33
N ILE A 103 -13.15 -11.52 -4.80
CA ILE A 103 -13.37 -12.97 -4.70
C ILE A 103 -13.34 -13.41 -3.24
N ILE A 104 -12.31 -13.01 -2.48
CA ILE A 104 -12.14 -13.41 -1.08
C ILE A 104 -13.26 -12.84 -0.21
N SER A 105 -13.64 -11.57 -0.37
CA SER A 105 -14.69 -10.94 0.41
C SER A 105 -16.06 -11.60 0.17
N THR A 106 -16.34 -12.01 -1.07
CA THR A 106 -17.59 -12.73 -1.39
C THR A 106 -17.66 -14.10 -0.72
N ILE A 107 -16.51 -14.80 -0.61
CA ILE A 107 -16.45 -16.15 -0.02
C ILE A 107 -16.45 -16.10 1.51
N TYR A 108 -15.66 -15.19 2.11
CA TYR A 108 -15.37 -15.23 3.55
C TYR A 108 -16.09 -14.16 4.39
N LEU A 109 -16.40 -12.98 3.80
CA LEU A 109 -16.97 -11.87 4.56
C LEU A 109 -18.50 -11.75 4.45
N THR A 110 -19.18 -12.68 3.77
CA THR A 110 -20.64 -12.61 3.52
C THR A 110 -21.10 -11.30 2.85
N ASP A 111 -20.17 -10.48 2.41
CA ASP A 111 -20.46 -9.24 1.71
C ASP A 111 -20.99 -9.58 0.32
N LYS A 112 -22.28 -9.40 0.11
CA LYS A 112 -22.91 -9.63 -1.20
C LYS A 112 -22.51 -8.52 -2.16
N ILE A 113 -21.50 -8.79 -2.98
CA ILE A 113 -21.20 -7.90 -4.11
C ILE A 113 -22.33 -8.09 -5.14
N SER A 114 -22.97 -6.97 -5.51
CA SER A 114 -23.97 -7.02 -6.57
C SER A 114 -23.35 -7.45 -7.91
N LEU A 115 -24.12 -8.05 -8.78
CA LEU A 115 -23.65 -8.42 -10.13
C LEU A 115 -23.05 -7.20 -10.87
N PHE A 116 -23.66 -6.04 -10.75
CA PHE A 116 -23.14 -4.79 -11.32
C PHE A 116 -21.80 -4.37 -10.70
N GLY A 117 -21.63 -4.52 -9.39
CA GLY A 117 -20.36 -4.25 -8.70
C GLY A 117 -19.25 -5.19 -9.18
N PHE A 118 -19.55 -6.47 -9.33
CA PHE A 118 -18.60 -7.45 -9.87
C PHE A 118 -18.20 -7.15 -11.32
N LEU A 119 -19.17 -6.82 -12.17
CA LEU A 119 -18.91 -6.42 -13.56
C LEU A 119 -18.06 -5.15 -13.64
N ALA A 120 -18.33 -4.15 -12.77
CA ALA A 120 -17.51 -2.94 -12.70
C ALA A 120 -16.04 -3.25 -12.33
N ILE A 121 -15.81 -4.15 -11.37
CA ILE A 121 -14.46 -4.60 -11.01
C ILE A 121 -13.77 -5.27 -12.21
N LEU A 122 -14.47 -6.15 -12.92
CA LEU A 122 -13.92 -6.82 -14.11
C LEU A 122 -13.55 -5.80 -15.21
N ILE A 123 -14.38 -4.80 -15.46
CA ILE A 123 -14.11 -3.75 -16.45
C ILE A 123 -12.85 -2.96 -16.06
N ILE A 124 -12.73 -2.58 -14.79
CA ILE A 124 -11.54 -1.87 -14.27
C ILE A 124 -10.30 -2.74 -14.44
N CYS A 125 -10.35 -4.02 -14.03
CA CYS A 125 -9.23 -4.94 -14.16
C CYS A 125 -8.82 -5.14 -15.62
N PHE A 126 -9.79 -5.26 -16.52
CA PHE A 126 -9.55 -5.38 -17.95
C PHE A 126 -8.88 -4.11 -18.52
N GLY A 127 -9.37 -2.92 -18.14
CA GLY A 127 -8.77 -1.65 -18.52
C GLY A 127 -7.31 -1.54 -18.05
N LEU A 128 -7.03 -1.91 -16.80
CA LEU A 128 -5.67 -1.93 -16.25
C LEU A 128 -4.77 -2.95 -16.97
N PHE A 129 -5.31 -4.11 -17.33
CA PHE A 129 -4.60 -5.11 -18.12
C PHE A 129 -4.25 -4.59 -19.52
N LEU A 130 -5.17 -3.92 -20.20
CA LEU A 130 -4.92 -3.31 -21.52
C LEU A 130 -3.80 -2.26 -21.45
N ILE A 131 -3.75 -1.44 -20.40
CA ILE A 131 -2.66 -0.47 -20.17
C ILE A 131 -1.33 -1.20 -20.01
N SER A 132 -1.31 -2.31 -19.29
CA SER A 132 -0.11 -3.13 -19.08
C SER A 132 0.38 -3.80 -20.37
N TYR A 133 -0.51 -4.12 -21.30
CA TYR A 133 -0.23 -4.79 -22.58
C TYR A 133 0.24 -3.82 -23.67
N SER A 134 1.03 -2.83 -23.32
CA SER A 134 1.58 -1.90 -24.30
C SER A 134 2.77 -2.51 -25.05
N LYS A 135 2.87 -2.28 -26.38
CA LYS A 135 4.02 -2.71 -27.22
C LYS A 135 5.38 -2.16 -26.73
N LYS A 136 5.38 -1.12 -25.93
CA LYS A 136 6.60 -0.54 -25.32
C LYS A 136 7.09 -1.35 -24.11
N ASN A 137 6.21 -2.08 -23.45
CA ASN A 137 6.57 -2.86 -22.27
C ASN A 137 7.12 -4.21 -22.71
N LYS A 138 8.43 -4.44 -22.52
CA LYS A 138 8.99 -5.79 -22.66
C LYS A 138 8.46 -6.64 -21.52
N PHE A 139 7.69 -7.69 -21.86
CA PHE A 139 7.22 -8.65 -20.88
C PHE A 139 8.40 -9.27 -20.12
N ASN A 140 8.44 -9.05 -18.82
CA ASN A 140 9.41 -9.68 -17.93
C ASN A 140 8.67 -10.62 -16.98
N ARG A 141 8.97 -11.93 -17.09
CA ARG A 141 8.34 -12.97 -16.29
C ARG A 141 8.52 -12.75 -14.78
N ILE A 142 9.72 -12.31 -14.36
CA ILE A 142 10.02 -12.03 -12.95
C ILE A 142 9.21 -10.83 -12.48
N GLY A 143 9.17 -9.74 -13.24
CA GLY A 143 8.36 -8.56 -12.94
C GLY A 143 6.87 -8.88 -12.83
N PHE A 144 6.36 -9.78 -13.69
CA PHE A 144 4.97 -10.24 -13.64
C PHE A 144 4.66 -11.05 -12.37
N ILE A 145 5.51 -12.02 -12.02
CA ILE A 145 5.34 -12.82 -10.79
C ILE A 145 5.39 -11.93 -9.55
N LEU A 146 6.35 -11.01 -9.50
CA LEU A 146 6.46 -10.06 -8.38
C LEU A 146 5.25 -9.13 -8.29
N ALA A 147 4.68 -8.69 -9.42
CA ALA A 147 3.46 -7.89 -9.45
C ALA A 147 2.25 -8.68 -8.92
N LEU A 148 2.12 -9.96 -9.27
CA LEU A 148 1.08 -10.84 -8.73
C LEU A 148 1.24 -11.10 -7.23
N LEU A 149 2.47 -11.34 -6.76
CA LEU A 149 2.75 -11.45 -5.32
C LEU A 149 2.44 -10.15 -4.58
N THR A 150 2.74 -9.01 -5.21
CA THR A 150 2.35 -7.69 -4.68
C THR A 150 0.82 -7.57 -4.59
N ALA A 151 0.09 -7.99 -5.62
CA ALA A 151 -1.37 -8.02 -5.60
C ALA A 151 -1.93 -8.88 -4.46
N LEU A 152 -1.34 -10.05 -4.24
CA LEU A 152 -1.71 -10.93 -3.13
C LEU A 152 -1.49 -10.26 -1.77
N MET A 153 -0.36 -9.60 -1.57
CA MET A 153 -0.09 -8.88 -0.31
C MET A 153 -1.07 -7.73 -0.10
N ILE A 154 -1.38 -6.96 -1.15
CA ILE A 154 -2.38 -5.88 -1.07
C ILE A 154 -3.74 -6.44 -0.65
N ALA A 155 -4.22 -7.50 -1.30
CA ALA A 155 -5.49 -8.12 -0.95
C ALA A 155 -5.48 -8.65 0.50
N SER A 156 -4.37 -9.26 0.93
CA SER A 156 -4.23 -9.84 2.27
C SER A 156 -4.26 -8.78 3.36
N TYR A 157 -3.46 -7.70 3.26
CA TYR A 157 -3.49 -6.67 4.29
C TYR A 157 -4.83 -5.92 4.30
N THR A 158 -5.42 -5.65 3.13
CA THR A 158 -6.73 -4.99 3.05
C THR A 158 -7.82 -5.83 3.73
N LEU A 159 -7.77 -7.15 3.58
CA LEU A 159 -8.69 -8.06 4.28
C LEU A 159 -8.48 -8.01 5.80
N VAL A 160 -7.23 -8.10 6.26
CA VAL A 160 -6.88 -8.02 7.68
C VAL A 160 -7.32 -6.70 8.28
N ASP A 161 -7.07 -5.58 7.58
CA ASP A 161 -7.47 -4.25 8.03
C ASP A 161 -8.99 -4.09 8.08
N GLY A 162 -9.70 -4.64 7.08
CA GLY A 162 -11.16 -4.66 7.07
C GLY A 162 -11.75 -5.45 8.25
N ILE A 163 -11.14 -6.57 8.62
CA ILE A 163 -11.52 -7.34 9.82
C ILE A 163 -11.19 -6.53 11.07
N GLY A 164 -10.00 -5.96 11.16
CA GLY A 164 -9.55 -5.20 12.33
C GLY A 164 -10.43 -4.00 12.63
N ILE A 165 -10.81 -3.24 11.62
CA ILE A 165 -11.72 -2.08 11.76
C ILE A 165 -13.10 -2.53 12.25
N ARG A 166 -13.65 -3.63 11.70
CA ARG A 166 -14.99 -4.15 12.08
C ARG A 166 -15.02 -4.74 13.48
N GLN A 167 -13.91 -5.29 13.97
CA GLN A 167 -13.79 -5.87 15.30
C GLN A 167 -13.39 -4.84 16.37
N SER A 168 -13.03 -3.65 15.98
CA SER A 168 -12.68 -2.58 16.90
C SER A 168 -13.93 -1.82 17.35
N GLU A 169 -14.12 -1.65 18.67
CA GLU A 169 -15.19 -0.79 19.22
C GLU A 169 -15.10 0.65 18.70
N ASN A 170 -13.88 1.13 18.49
CA ASN A 170 -13.58 2.42 17.87
C ASN A 170 -12.64 2.19 16.70
N ALA A 171 -13.12 2.44 15.48
CA ALA A 171 -12.35 2.27 14.24
C ALA A 171 -11.02 3.07 14.25
N TYR A 172 -11.00 4.25 14.91
CA TYR A 172 -9.78 5.05 15.02
C TYR A 172 -8.70 4.36 15.87
N THR A 173 -9.07 3.52 16.84
CA THR A 173 -8.12 2.72 17.60
C THR A 173 -7.32 1.81 16.68
N TYR A 174 -8.00 1.03 15.83
CA TYR A 174 -7.31 0.17 14.89
C TYR A 174 -6.47 0.99 13.90
N LEU A 175 -7.06 2.02 13.28
CA LEU A 175 -6.42 2.83 12.25
C LEU A 175 -5.12 3.49 12.73
N TYR A 176 -5.14 4.18 13.88
CA TYR A 176 -3.97 4.93 14.34
C TYR A 176 -2.81 4.01 14.75
N TRP A 177 -3.12 2.90 15.44
CA TRP A 177 -2.10 1.92 15.80
C TRP A 177 -1.56 1.17 14.58
N MET A 178 -2.41 0.83 13.61
CA MET A 178 -1.99 0.20 12.38
C MET A 178 -1.10 1.14 11.55
N LEU A 179 -1.49 2.40 11.35
CA LEU A 179 -0.70 3.38 10.61
C LEU A 179 0.63 3.71 11.31
N LEU A 180 0.66 3.74 12.64
CA LEU A 180 1.90 3.89 13.41
C LEU A 180 2.88 2.75 13.14
N LEU A 181 2.41 1.51 13.11
CA LEU A 181 3.26 0.33 12.96
C LEU A 181 3.53 -0.04 11.49
N ASN A 182 2.71 0.41 10.56
CA ASN A 182 2.78 0.06 9.14
C ASN A 182 4.16 0.37 8.51
N GLY A 183 4.77 1.48 8.90
CA GLY A 183 6.10 1.88 8.42
C GLY A 183 7.25 1.10 9.04
N THR A 184 7.08 0.48 10.21
CA THR A 184 8.19 -0.08 10.99
C THR A 184 9.01 -1.15 10.27
N PRO A 185 8.44 -2.12 9.51
CA PRO A 185 9.24 -3.11 8.79
C PRO A 185 10.10 -2.48 7.68
N ALA A 186 9.58 -1.49 6.96
CA ALA A 186 10.33 -0.78 5.93
C ALA A 186 11.42 0.10 6.52
N LEU A 187 11.17 0.72 7.67
CA LEU A 187 12.18 1.46 8.43
C LEU A 187 13.33 0.56 8.88
N ILE A 188 13.00 -0.60 9.49
CA ILE A 188 13.99 -1.59 9.91
C ILE A 188 14.83 -2.04 8.72
N ALA A 189 14.20 -2.42 7.60
CA ALA A 189 14.90 -2.80 6.39
C ALA A 189 15.84 -1.67 5.90
N SER A 190 15.37 -0.42 5.91
CA SER A 190 16.17 0.74 5.50
C SER A 190 17.38 1.01 6.40
N LEU A 191 17.32 0.66 7.68
CA LEU A 191 18.43 0.76 8.62
C LEU A 191 19.42 -0.39 8.50
N MET A 192 18.96 -1.61 8.17
CA MET A 192 19.79 -2.80 8.07
C MET A 192 20.72 -2.79 6.84
N PHE A 193 20.27 -2.27 5.71
CA PHE A 193 21.04 -2.27 4.47
C PHE A 193 22.05 -1.12 4.43
N LYS A 194 23.34 -1.42 4.66
CA LYS A 194 24.44 -0.43 4.78
C LYS A 194 24.70 0.41 3.53
N ASN A 195 24.52 -0.17 2.34
CA ASN A 195 24.87 0.45 1.06
C ASN A 195 23.71 1.23 0.39
N ILE A 196 22.49 1.02 0.88
CA ILE A 196 21.25 1.66 0.44
C ILE A 196 20.42 1.91 1.69
N GLY A 197 19.43 2.79 1.64
CA GLY A 197 18.61 3.10 2.80
C GLY A 197 19.01 4.41 3.45
N LEU A 198 18.69 4.57 4.75
CA LEU A 198 18.86 5.82 5.50
C LEU A 198 20.32 6.24 5.74
N ARG A 199 21.28 5.35 5.52
CA ARG A 199 22.71 5.70 5.69
C ARG A 199 23.28 6.54 4.53
N LYS A 200 22.57 6.65 3.41
CA LYS A 200 22.95 7.48 2.25
C LYS A 200 21.87 8.53 1.96
N ILE A 201 21.58 9.35 2.96
CA ILE A 201 20.64 10.46 2.80
C ILE A 201 21.38 11.65 2.18
N ASN A 202 20.78 12.20 1.13
CA ASN A 202 21.11 13.53 0.62
C ASN A 202 19.88 14.45 0.73
N LYS A 203 20.10 15.74 0.52
CA LYS A 203 19.03 16.76 0.65
C LYS A 203 17.84 16.49 -0.27
N ASP A 204 18.09 16.03 -1.50
CA ASP A 204 17.05 15.68 -2.48
C ASP A 204 16.20 14.48 -2.00
N LEU A 205 16.86 13.43 -1.49
CA LEU A 205 16.17 12.27 -0.93
C LEU A 205 15.32 12.65 0.29
N LEU A 206 15.83 13.53 1.14
CA LEU A 206 15.10 14.00 2.32
C LEU A 206 13.83 14.75 1.94
N ILE A 207 13.91 15.69 0.99
CA ILE A 207 12.76 16.45 0.52
C ILE A 207 11.72 15.51 -0.11
N LYS A 208 12.15 14.63 -1.02
CA LYS A 208 11.26 13.65 -1.65
C LYS A 208 10.62 12.70 -0.65
N GLY A 209 11.39 12.23 0.34
CA GLY A 209 10.89 11.33 1.39
C GLY A 209 9.86 11.96 2.32
N ILE A 210 10.08 13.21 2.71
CA ILE A 210 9.10 13.96 3.52
C ILE A 210 7.82 14.23 2.69
N SER A 211 7.97 14.70 1.44
CA SER A 211 6.83 14.91 0.56
C SER A 211 6.03 13.62 0.35
N PHE A 212 6.72 12.51 0.16
CA PHE A 212 6.11 11.19 0.03
C PHE A 212 5.40 10.78 1.34
N GLY A 213 6.02 11.00 2.51
CA GLY A 213 5.43 10.65 3.80
C GLY A 213 4.19 11.45 4.17
N ILE A 214 4.06 12.68 3.66
CA ILE A 214 2.86 13.50 3.84
C ILE A 214 1.75 13.09 2.85
N LEU A 215 2.12 12.64 1.65
CA LEU A 215 1.18 12.31 0.57
C LEU A 215 0.66 10.86 0.63
N ALA A 216 1.33 9.96 1.33
CA ALA A 216 1.09 8.51 1.30
C ALA A 216 0.78 7.86 2.65
N PRO A 217 0.12 8.52 3.60
CA PRO A 217 -0.34 7.85 4.81
C PRO A 217 -1.51 6.90 4.54
#